data_f3fa9677a3c0f9f8da9a6effea8a3a9d
#
_entry.id   f3fa9677a3c0f9f8da9a6effea8a3a9d
#
_cell.length_a   1.000
_cell.length_b   1.000
_cell.length_c   1.000
_cell.angle_alpha   90.00
_cell.angle_beta   90.00
_cell.angle_gamma   90.00
#
_symmetry.space_group_name_H-M   'P 1'
#
loop_
_entity.id
_entity.type
_entity.pdbx_description
1 polymer ?
#
loop_
_entity_poly.entity_id
_entity_poly.type
_entity_poly.pdbx_seq_one_letter_code
_entity_poly.pdbx_strand_id
1 'polypeptide(L)'
;LNIREEPKEDGKIIGKLTSRAAGDIIETLDGWYKIRSGPITGYVKSDYILTGQAAKDAALEEAELMAVVTADALYARAEPNTNSKIFTTISNSEKYPIVSQSDGWIEIELEDNNNAFLSTEFVDVRYALNEAIKFTPAEDAANAIMARRNEIVNYAMQFLGNPYVWGGTSLTNGCDCSGFTMQI
;
A
#
# COMPACT_ATOMS: atom_id res chain seq x y z
N LEU A 1 2.86 -2.75 6.99
CA LEU A 1 2.13 -3.99 6.76
C LEU A 1 1.62 -4.02 5.32
N ASN A 2 1.83 -5.14 4.60
CA ASN A 2 1.37 -5.28 3.23
C ASN A 2 -0.14 -5.53 3.16
N ILE A 3 -0.81 -4.86 2.23
CA ILE A 3 -2.20 -5.12 1.87
C ILE A 3 -2.18 -5.98 0.59
N ARG A 4 -2.92 -7.08 0.61
CA ARG A 4 -2.93 -8.06 -0.46
C ARG A 4 -4.27 -8.13 -1.18
N GLU A 5 -4.25 -8.58 -2.43
CA GLU A 5 -5.46 -8.79 -3.24
C GLU A 5 -6.27 -10.02 -2.77
N GLU A 6 -5.59 -11.02 -2.18
CA GLU A 6 -6.17 -12.26 -1.66
C GLU A 6 -5.67 -12.56 -0.25
N PRO A 7 -6.44 -13.28 0.61
CA PRO A 7 -6.06 -13.61 1.99
C PRO A 7 -5.07 -14.78 2.04
N LYS A 8 -3.89 -14.62 1.43
CA LYS A 8 -2.80 -15.59 1.42
C LYS A 8 -1.43 -14.91 1.41
N GLU A 9 -0.40 -15.58 1.95
CA GLU A 9 0.93 -14.97 2.13
C GLU A 9 1.67 -14.67 0.83
N ASP A 10 1.41 -15.41 -0.22
CA ASP A 10 1.94 -15.21 -1.57
C ASP A 10 1.02 -14.39 -2.47
N GLY A 11 -0.12 -13.90 -1.95
CA GLY A 11 -1.04 -13.03 -2.68
C GLY A 11 -0.38 -11.74 -3.13
N LYS A 12 -0.79 -11.25 -4.30
CA LYS A 12 -0.31 -9.99 -4.87
C LYS A 12 -0.48 -8.85 -3.87
N ILE A 13 0.58 -8.08 -3.66
CA ILE A 13 0.55 -6.90 -2.79
C ILE A 13 0.03 -5.71 -3.61
N ILE A 14 -0.99 -5.03 -3.11
CA ILE A 14 -1.68 -3.91 -3.77
C ILE A 14 -1.49 -2.58 -3.05
N GLY A 15 -0.86 -2.58 -1.89
CA GLY A 15 -0.55 -1.38 -1.11
C GLY A 15 0.09 -1.68 0.22
N LYS A 16 0.33 -0.62 0.98
CA LYS A 16 0.92 -0.67 2.32
C LYS A 16 0.02 0.03 3.33
N LEU A 17 -0.14 -0.58 4.49
CA LEU A 17 -0.60 0.09 5.70
C LEU A 17 0.64 0.48 6.51
N THR A 18 0.93 1.77 6.57
CA THR A 18 2.07 2.31 7.33
C THR A 18 1.83 2.21 8.83
N SER A 19 2.83 2.55 9.64
CA SER A 19 2.61 2.70 11.08
C SER A 19 1.58 3.79 11.33
N ARG A 20 0.70 3.56 12.29
CA ARG A 20 -0.37 4.51 12.69
C ARG A 20 -1.49 4.72 11.64
N ALA A 21 -1.43 4.00 10.51
CA ALA A 21 -2.51 4.05 9.53
C ALA A 21 -3.70 3.20 9.98
N ALA A 22 -4.90 3.66 9.66
CA ALA A 22 -6.16 3.01 10.02
C ALA A 22 -6.99 2.62 8.78
N GLY A 23 -7.97 1.76 9.00
CA GLY A 23 -8.95 1.36 8.01
C GLY A 23 -10.16 0.70 8.64
N ASP A 24 -11.23 0.61 7.88
CA ASP A 24 -12.44 -0.11 8.28
C ASP A 24 -12.29 -1.60 8.01
N ILE A 25 -12.58 -2.44 8.99
CA ILE A 25 -12.70 -3.89 8.78
C ILE A 25 -14.05 -4.16 8.11
N ILE A 26 -14.01 -4.70 6.89
CA ILE A 26 -15.20 -5.05 6.10
C ILE A 26 -15.61 -6.51 6.36
N GLU A 27 -14.61 -7.39 6.52
CA GLU A 27 -14.82 -8.83 6.67
C GLU A 27 -13.73 -9.44 7.56
N THR A 28 -14.10 -10.42 8.36
CA THR A 28 -13.18 -11.19 9.20
C THR A 28 -13.08 -12.62 8.67
N LEU A 29 -11.86 -13.07 8.39
CA LEU A 29 -11.51 -14.40 7.92
C LEU A 29 -10.54 -15.07 8.89
N ASP A 30 -10.30 -16.34 8.73
CA ASP A 30 -9.31 -17.04 9.56
C ASP A 30 -7.90 -16.51 9.28
N GLY A 31 -7.30 -15.85 10.28
CA GLY A 31 -5.98 -15.23 10.22
C GLY A 31 -5.89 -13.95 9.36
N TRP A 32 -7.00 -13.43 8.81
CA TRP A 32 -7.02 -12.27 7.93
C TRP A 32 -8.19 -11.33 8.18
N TYR A 33 -7.96 -10.03 7.95
CA TYR A 33 -9.03 -9.05 7.81
C TYR A 33 -9.05 -8.49 6.39
N LYS A 34 -10.25 -8.40 5.81
CA LYS A 34 -10.48 -7.55 4.66
C LYS A 34 -10.73 -6.14 5.16
N ILE A 35 -9.91 -5.20 4.73
CA ILE A 35 -9.99 -3.81 5.16
C ILE A 35 -10.23 -2.88 3.98
N ARG A 36 -10.81 -1.72 4.29
CA ARG A 36 -10.80 -0.55 3.42
C ARG A 36 -10.05 0.56 4.15
N SER A 37 -8.99 1.08 3.53
CA SER A 37 -8.20 2.18 4.06
C SER A 37 -7.87 3.14 2.92
N GLY A 38 -8.45 4.33 2.97
CA GLY A 38 -8.40 5.29 1.88
C GLY A 38 -8.88 4.67 0.55
N PRO A 39 -8.08 4.79 -0.51
CA PRO A 39 -8.44 4.28 -1.83
C PRO A 39 -8.23 2.76 -2.01
N ILE A 40 -7.74 2.06 -0.98
CA ILE A 40 -7.34 0.66 -1.06
C ILE A 40 -8.32 -0.23 -0.30
N THR A 41 -8.76 -1.29 -0.95
CA THR A 41 -9.50 -2.40 -0.33
C THR A 41 -8.74 -3.69 -0.59
N GLY A 42 -8.41 -4.43 0.48
CA GLY A 42 -7.66 -5.67 0.37
C GLY A 42 -7.50 -6.37 1.71
N TYR A 43 -6.64 -7.37 1.76
CA TYR A 43 -6.48 -8.26 2.91
C TYR A 43 -5.18 -7.99 3.65
N VAL A 44 -5.26 -7.99 4.98
CA VAL A 44 -4.12 -7.86 5.91
C VAL A 44 -4.14 -9.00 6.92
N LYS A 45 -2.97 -9.41 7.40
CA LYS A 45 -2.85 -10.38 8.48
C LYS A 45 -3.43 -9.81 9.77
N SER A 46 -4.33 -10.56 10.43
CA SER A 46 -5.00 -10.15 11.67
C SER A 46 -4.03 -9.93 12.84
N ASP A 47 -2.93 -10.69 12.89
CA ASP A 47 -1.96 -10.65 14.00
C ASP A 47 -1.24 -9.29 14.13
N TYR A 48 -1.25 -8.48 13.10
CA TYR A 48 -0.58 -7.18 13.06
C TYR A 48 -1.53 -6.00 13.18
N ILE A 49 -2.82 -6.24 13.44
CA ILE A 49 -3.87 -5.22 13.48
C ILE A 49 -4.46 -5.11 14.88
N LEU A 50 -4.45 -3.92 15.44
CA LEU A 50 -5.24 -3.61 16.64
C LEU A 50 -6.71 -3.46 16.27
N THR A 51 -7.59 -3.99 17.09
CA THR A 51 -9.06 -3.91 16.91
C THR A 51 -9.77 -3.55 18.22
N GLY A 52 -11.04 -3.22 18.11
CA GLY A 52 -11.89 -2.95 19.28
C GLY A 52 -11.43 -1.73 20.10
N GLN A 53 -11.41 -1.86 21.43
CA GLN A 53 -11.05 -0.75 22.32
C GLN A 53 -9.58 -0.35 22.16
N ALA A 54 -8.66 -1.32 22.03
CA ALA A 54 -7.24 -1.04 21.85
C ALA A 54 -6.96 -0.18 20.58
N ALA A 55 -7.68 -0.45 19.50
CA ALA A 55 -7.57 0.37 18.29
C ALA A 55 -8.11 1.80 18.51
N LYS A 56 -9.19 1.95 19.26
CA LYS A 56 -9.77 3.27 19.58
C LYS A 56 -8.83 4.11 20.45
N ASP A 57 -8.23 3.48 21.46
CA ASP A 57 -7.31 4.16 22.38
C ASP A 57 -6.06 4.61 21.61
N ALA A 58 -5.48 3.75 20.77
CA ALA A 58 -4.36 4.09 19.90
C ALA A 58 -4.74 5.20 18.90
N ALA A 59 -5.94 5.16 18.32
CA ALA A 59 -6.41 6.18 17.39
C ALA A 59 -6.51 7.57 18.05
N LEU A 60 -6.93 7.66 19.32
CA LEU A 60 -7.00 8.92 20.07
C LEU A 60 -5.61 9.52 20.36
N GLU A 61 -4.63 8.66 20.57
CA GLU A 61 -3.23 9.07 20.81
C GLU A 61 -2.51 9.48 19.52
N GLU A 62 -2.88 8.89 18.39
CA GLU A 62 -2.18 9.00 17.12
C GLU A 62 -2.87 9.91 16.09
N ALA A 63 -4.08 10.41 16.39
CA ALA A 63 -4.78 11.30 15.47
C ALA A 63 -4.01 12.63 15.31
N GLU A 64 -3.64 12.92 14.08
CA GLU A 64 -2.94 14.14 13.69
C GLU A 64 -3.88 15.13 13.01
N LEU A 65 -3.54 16.42 13.06
CA LEU A 65 -4.28 17.44 12.33
C LEU A 65 -3.92 17.35 10.85
N MET A 66 -4.92 17.02 10.03
CA MET A 66 -4.72 16.77 8.60
C MET A 66 -5.53 17.72 7.73
N ALA A 67 -4.95 18.03 6.59
CA ALA A 67 -5.59 18.68 5.47
C ALA A 67 -6.27 17.63 4.59
N VAL A 68 -7.59 17.62 4.53
CA VAL A 68 -8.40 16.72 3.71
C VAL A 68 -8.90 17.48 2.49
N VAL A 69 -8.50 17.04 1.29
CA VAL A 69 -8.87 17.73 0.05
C VAL A 69 -10.36 17.50 -0.27
N THR A 70 -11.08 18.57 -0.52
CA THR A 70 -12.53 18.57 -0.84
C THR A 70 -12.83 18.81 -2.31
N ALA A 71 -11.88 19.35 -3.07
CA ALA A 71 -12.00 19.53 -4.52
C ALA A 71 -11.69 18.24 -5.27
N ASP A 72 -12.25 18.04 -6.46
CA ASP A 72 -11.97 16.88 -7.32
C ASP A 72 -10.49 16.79 -7.71
N ALA A 73 -9.84 17.95 -7.90
CA ALA A 73 -8.42 18.08 -8.15
C ALA A 73 -7.91 19.41 -7.57
N LEU A 74 -6.83 19.34 -6.78
CA LEU A 74 -6.21 20.51 -6.14
C LEU A 74 -4.72 20.53 -6.44
N TYR A 75 -4.18 21.68 -6.85
CA TYR A 75 -2.75 21.84 -7.09
C TYR A 75 -2.00 22.02 -5.77
N ALA A 76 -1.02 21.16 -5.54
CA ALA A 76 0.00 21.32 -4.51
C ALA A 76 1.17 22.15 -5.08
N ARG A 77 1.47 23.27 -4.44
CA ARG A 77 2.35 24.32 -4.97
C ARG A 77 3.61 24.48 -4.15
N ALA A 78 4.67 24.99 -4.79
CA ALA A 78 5.95 25.22 -4.13
C ALA A 78 5.92 26.41 -3.14
N GLU A 79 5.03 27.38 -3.34
CA GLU A 79 4.89 28.56 -2.51
C GLU A 79 3.41 28.89 -2.29
N PRO A 80 3.04 29.60 -1.21
CA PRO A 80 1.66 29.96 -0.90
C PRO A 80 1.09 31.07 -1.81
N ASN A 81 1.09 30.83 -3.11
CA ASN A 81 0.48 31.71 -4.10
C ASN A 81 0.07 30.95 -5.37
N THR A 82 -0.90 31.50 -6.10
CA THR A 82 -1.48 30.86 -7.29
C THR A 82 -0.57 30.84 -8.52
N ASN A 83 0.50 31.63 -8.54
CA ASN A 83 1.45 31.72 -9.65
C ASN A 83 2.68 30.84 -9.46
N SER A 84 2.81 30.20 -8.30
CA SER A 84 3.97 29.37 -8.00
C SER A 84 3.94 28.05 -8.78
N LYS A 85 5.10 27.42 -8.87
CA LYS A 85 5.25 26.09 -9.50
C LYS A 85 4.33 25.08 -8.84
N ILE A 86 3.68 24.26 -9.66
CA ILE A 86 2.90 23.11 -9.22
C ILE A 86 3.83 21.92 -9.08
N PHE A 87 3.84 21.27 -7.91
CA PHE A 87 4.56 20.03 -7.68
C PHE A 87 3.75 18.83 -8.18
N THR A 88 2.49 18.78 -7.77
CA THR A 88 1.59 17.68 -8.13
C THR A 88 0.14 18.15 -8.06
N THR A 89 -0.76 17.28 -8.51
CA THR A 89 -2.21 17.44 -8.35
C THR A 89 -2.69 16.38 -7.37
N ILE A 90 -3.46 16.80 -6.39
CA ILE A 90 -4.03 15.97 -5.33
C ILE A 90 -5.52 15.79 -5.59
N SER A 91 -6.02 14.59 -5.37
CA SER A 91 -7.42 14.23 -5.63
C SER A 91 -8.30 14.43 -4.40
N ASN A 92 -9.61 14.42 -4.62
CA ASN A 92 -10.60 14.48 -3.55
C ASN A 92 -10.39 13.39 -2.49
N SER A 93 -10.61 13.75 -1.23
CA SER A 93 -10.49 12.88 -0.05
C SER A 93 -9.08 12.43 0.32
N GLU A 94 -8.05 12.82 -0.42
CA GLU A 94 -6.67 12.61 0.01
C GLU A 94 -6.37 13.46 1.26
N LYS A 95 -5.52 12.91 2.14
CA LYS A 95 -5.20 13.48 3.46
C LYS A 95 -3.70 13.66 3.60
N TYR A 96 -3.30 14.80 4.13
CA TYR A 96 -1.90 15.15 4.33
C TYR A 96 -1.68 15.76 5.71
N PRO A 97 -0.60 15.40 6.43
CA PRO A 97 -0.22 16.06 7.67
C PRO A 97 0.03 17.55 7.43
N ILE A 98 -0.47 18.39 8.36
CA ILE A 98 -0.28 19.83 8.31
C ILE A 98 1.03 20.19 9.00
N VAL A 99 1.92 20.86 8.28
CA VAL A 99 3.18 21.41 8.79
C VAL A 99 2.95 22.81 9.38
N SER A 100 2.29 23.66 8.61
CA SER A 100 1.96 25.02 9.06
C SER A 100 0.70 25.55 8.36
N GLN A 101 0.11 26.63 8.94
CA GLN A 101 -1.05 27.30 8.36
C GLN A 101 -0.82 28.82 8.35
N SER A 102 -1.08 29.43 7.23
CA SER A 102 -1.01 30.89 7.02
C SER A 102 -2.25 31.38 6.27
N ASP A 103 -2.37 32.70 6.07
CA ASP A 103 -3.53 33.31 5.42
C ASP A 103 -3.83 32.69 4.06
N GLY A 104 -4.93 31.92 3.99
CA GLY A 104 -5.42 31.30 2.77
C GLY A 104 -4.65 30.06 2.30
N TRP A 105 -3.60 29.61 3.02
CA TRP A 105 -2.75 28.51 2.62
C TRP A 105 -2.43 27.58 3.78
N ILE A 106 -2.31 26.29 3.47
CA ILE A 106 -1.83 25.22 4.37
C ILE A 106 -0.59 24.61 3.77
N GLU A 107 0.48 24.56 4.54
CA GLU A 107 1.67 23.79 4.23
C GLU A 107 1.46 22.35 4.68
N ILE A 108 1.63 21.41 3.77
CA ILE A 108 1.50 19.97 4.00
C ILE A 108 2.83 19.28 3.74
N GLU A 109 3.02 18.14 4.40
CA GLU A 109 4.13 17.23 4.10
C GLU A 109 3.70 16.25 3.00
N LEU A 110 4.46 16.24 1.90
CA LEU A 110 4.37 15.23 0.84
C LEU A 110 5.33 14.08 1.14
N GLU A 111 5.27 13.01 0.36
CA GLU A 111 6.28 11.96 0.40
C GLU A 111 7.70 12.52 0.17
N ASP A 112 8.72 11.85 0.72
CA ASP A 112 10.13 12.23 0.62
C ASP A 112 10.55 13.53 1.33
N ASN A 113 9.85 13.92 2.42
CA ASN A 113 10.14 15.14 3.18
C ASN A 113 10.06 16.44 2.36
N ASN A 114 9.25 16.46 1.32
CA ASN A 114 8.97 17.66 0.56
C ASN A 114 7.69 18.32 1.08
N ASN A 115 7.72 19.63 1.27
CA ASN A 115 6.54 20.39 1.65
C ASN A 115 5.91 21.04 0.43
N ALA A 116 4.59 21.17 0.46
CA ALA A 116 3.82 21.87 -0.55
C ALA A 116 2.68 22.68 0.09
N PHE A 117 2.17 23.65 -0.66
CA PHE A 117 1.11 24.54 -0.21
C PHE A 117 -0.21 24.26 -0.92
N LEU A 118 -1.27 24.13 -0.14
CA LEU A 118 -2.66 23.99 -0.58
C LEU A 118 -3.46 25.24 -0.22
N SER A 119 -4.39 25.65 -1.08
CA SER A 119 -5.35 26.70 -0.74
C SER A 119 -6.36 26.18 0.29
N THR A 120 -6.58 26.92 1.37
CA THR A 120 -7.55 26.59 2.43
C THR A 120 -8.99 26.50 1.94
N GLU A 121 -9.31 27.15 0.82
CA GLU A 121 -10.66 27.16 0.23
C GLU A 121 -11.12 25.75 -0.18
N PHE A 122 -10.17 24.85 -0.50
CA PHE A 122 -10.43 23.49 -1.03
C PHE A 122 -9.99 22.37 -0.09
N VAL A 123 -9.83 22.70 1.20
CA VAL A 123 -9.32 21.77 2.21
C VAL A 123 -10.18 21.87 3.48
N ASP A 124 -10.57 20.71 4.00
CA ASP A 124 -11.15 20.56 5.35
C ASP A 124 -10.04 20.19 6.34
N VAL A 125 -9.91 20.95 7.42
CA VAL A 125 -8.88 20.71 8.46
C VAL A 125 -9.52 19.98 9.62
N ARG A 126 -9.07 18.75 9.84
CA ARG A 126 -9.58 17.92 10.93
C ARG A 126 -8.56 16.91 11.45
N TYR A 127 -8.77 16.45 12.68
CA TYR A 127 -7.99 15.31 13.19
C TYR A 127 -8.38 14.04 12.44
N ALA A 128 -7.39 13.36 11.92
CA ALA A 128 -7.56 12.11 11.18
C ALA A 128 -6.37 11.19 11.42
N LEU A 129 -6.53 9.93 11.03
CA LEU A 129 -5.46 8.94 10.99
C LEU A 129 -4.96 8.80 9.56
N ASN A 130 -3.70 8.43 9.44
CA ASN A 130 -3.12 8.05 8.16
C ASN A 130 -3.88 6.86 7.56
N GLU A 131 -3.91 6.79 6.26
CA GLU A 131 -4.53 5.71 5.48
C GLU A 131 -3.48 4.92 4.72
N ALA A 132 -3.91 3.81 4.13
CA ALA A 132 -3.06 3.00 3.28
C ALA A 132 -2.60 3.78 2.05
N ILE A 133 -1.34 3.56 1.67
CA ILE A 133 -0.75 4.14 0.47
C ILE A 133 -0.63 3.09 -0.63
N LYS A 134 -0.85 3.51 -1.88
CA LYS A 134 -0.57 2.70 -3.06
C LYS A 134 0.94 2.64 -3.29
N PHE A 135 1.38 1.58 -3.92
CA PHE A 135 2.76 1.52 -4.38
C PHE A 135 3.03 2.54 -5.50
N THR A 136 4.24 3.05 -5.51
CA THR A 136 4.77 3.78 -6.68
C THR A 136 4.90 2.82 -7.88
N PRO A 137 4.94 3.32 -9.12
CA PRO A 137 5.15 2.47 -10.30
C PRO A 137 6.40 1.59 -10.22
N ALA A 138 7.47 2.07 -9.56
CA ALA A 138 8.69 1.29 -9.35
C ALA A 138 8.48 0.14 -8.35
N GLU A 139 7.76 0.38 -7.26
CA GLU A 139 7.39 -0.65 -6.28
C GLU A 139 6.42 -1.68 -6.87
N ASP A 140 5.44 -1.25 -7.68
CA ASP A 140 4.54 -2.14 -8.41
C ASP A 140 5.31 -3.07 -9.35
N ALA A 141 6.29 -2.56 -10.10
CA ALA A 141 7.14 -3.35 -10.97
C ALA A 141 7.99 -4.36 -10.18
N ALA A 142 8.57 -3.95 -9.05
CA ALA A 142 9.33 -4.84 -8.17
C ALA A 142 8.44 -5.95 -7.58
N ASN A 143 7.24 -5.62 -7.14
CA ASN A 143 6.27 -6.58 -6.60
C ASN A 143 5.79 -7.57 -7.67
N ALA A 144 5.57 -7.12 -8.91
CA ALA A 144 5.22 -8.00 -10.03
C ALA A 144 6.33 -9.02 -10.34
N ILE A 145 7.61 -8.59 -10.28
CA ILE A 145 8.76 -9.50 -10.44
C ILE A 145 8.79 -10.52 -9.31
N MET A 146 8.57 -10.11 -8.07
CA MET A 146 8.54 -11.02 -6.91
C MET A 146 7.39 -12.03 -7.00
N ALA A 147 6.20 -11.57 -7.39
CA ALA A 147 5.05 -12.45 -7.59
C ALA A 147 5.35 -13.53 -8.64
N ARG A 148 5.91 -13.13 -9.79
CA ARG A 148 6.31 -14.09 -10.85
C ARG A 148 7.38 -15.09 -10.41
N ARG A 149 8.36 -14.65 -9.61
CA ARG A 149 9.36 -15.58 -9.03
C ARG A 149 8.70 -16.60 -8.11
N ASN A 150 7.76 -16.17 -7.26
CA ASN A 150 7.03 -17.07 -6.37
C ASN A 150 6.19 -18.09 -7.14
N GLU A 151 5.53 -17.68 -8.23
CA GLU A 151 4.81 -18.60 -9.13
C GLU A 151 5.71 -19.69 -9.68
N ILE A 152 6.90 -19.32 -10.19
CA ILE A 152 7.90 -20.28 -10.71
C ILE A 152 8.34 -21.22 -9.61
N VAL A 153 8.68 -20.73 -8.42
CA VAL A 153 9.09 -21.57 -7.28
C VAL A 153 7.97 -22.52 -6.86
N ASN A 154 6.74 -22.02 -6.72
CA ASN A 154 5.59 -22.84 -6.33
C ASN A 154 5.28 -23.91 -7.36
N TYR A 155 5.42 -23.61 -8.66
CA TYR A 155 5.31 -24.61 -9.71
C TYR A 155 6.42 -25.66 -9.62
N ALA A 156 7.67 -25.25 -9.45
CA ALA A 156 8.81 -26.14 -9.29
C ALA A 156 8.67 -27.09 -8.08
N MET A 157 8.14 -26.59 -6.96
CA MET A 157 7.94 -27.36 -5.73
C MET A 157 6.94 -28.52 -5.88
N GLN A 158 6.03 -28.48 -6.87
CA GLN A 158 5.09 -29.57 -7.13
C GLN A 158 5.79 -30.87 -7.59
N PHE A 159 7.01 -30.74 -8.09
CA PHE A 159 7.80 -31.87 -8.62
C PHE A 159 8.88 -32.36 -7.64
N LEU A 160 8.85 -31.87 -6.40
CA LEU A 160 9.78 -32.27 -5.36
C LEU A 160 9.62 -33.76 -5.05
N GLY A 161 10.74 -34.51 -5.10
CA GLY A 161 10.73 -35.96 -4.85
C GLY A 161 10.59 -36.81 -6.09
N ASN A 162 10.39 -36.23 -7.27
CA ASN A 162 10.41 -36.98 -8.53
C ASN A 162 11.82 -37.50 -8.88
N PRO A 163 11.95 -38.62 -9.63
CA PRO A 163 13.23 -39.27 -9.82
C PRO A 163 14.19 -38.43 -10.68
N TYR A 164 15.46 -38.47 -10.31
CA TYR A 164 16.54 -37.94 -11.15
C TYR A 164 16.86 -38.93 -12.26
N VAL A 165 16.80 -38.49 -13.52
CA VAL A 165 17.15 -39.26 -14.69
C VAL A 165 18.12 -38.49 -15.56
N TRP A 166 19.33 -38.99 -15.75
CA TRP A 166 20.36 -38.35 -16.57
C TRP A 166 19.88 -38.16 -18.02
N GLY A 167 19.92 -36.92 -18.54
CA GLY A 167 19.40 -36.59 -19.86
C GLY A 167 17.87 -36.58 -19.96
N GLY A 168 17.18 -36.79 -18.84
CA GLY A 168 15.72 -36.74 -18.77
C GLY A 168 15.19 -35.31 -18.79
N THR A 169 14.01 -35.11 -19.40
CA THR A 169 13.34 -33.81 -19.52
C THR A 169 11.90 -33.83 -19.03
N SER A 170 11.45 -34.90 -18.40
CA SER A 170 10.08 -35.04 -17.89
C SER A 170 9.99 -34.65 -16.42
N LEU A 171 9.21 -33.62 -16.09
CA LEU A 171 9.00 -33.20 -14.71
C LEU A 171 8.39 -34.31 -13.83
N THR A 172 7.59 -35.21 -14.40
CA THR A 172 6.90 -36.27 -13.66
C THR A 172 7.59 -37.62 -13.70
N ASN A 173 8.23 -37.98 -14.82
CA ASN A 173 8.85 -39.30 -15.04
C ASN A 173 10.35 -39.30 -14.78
N GLY A 174 10.97 -38.16 -14.60
CA GLY A 174 12.37 -37.94 -14.28
C GLY A 174 13.07 -36.96 -15.21
N CYS A 175 13.86 -36.11 -14.61
CA CYS A 175 14.67 -35.11 -15.30
C CYS A 175 16.03 -34.95 -14.62
N ASP A 176 17.01 -34.42 -15.34
CA ASP A 176 18.23 -33.89 -14.74
C ASP A 176 18.10 -32.40 -14.43
N CYS A 177 19.16 -31.77 -13.91
CA CYS A 177 19.14 -30.36 -13.52
C CYS A 177 18.83 -29.42 -14.68
N SER A 178 19.34 -29.71 -15.87
CA SER A 178 19.11 -28.93 -17.09
C SER A 178 17.69 -29.14 -17.62
N GLY A 179 17.24 -30.40 -17.67
CA GLY A 179 15.89 -30.78 -18.06
C GLY A 179 14.84 -30.16 -17.15
N PHE A 180 15.07 -30.13 -15.83
CA PHE A 180 14.20 -29.46 -14.88
C PHE A 180 14.12 -27.96 -15.15
N THR A 181 15.26 -27.28 -15.26
CA THR A 181 15.32 -25.84 -15.47
C THR A 181 14.68 -25.38 -16.79
N MET A 182 14.72 -26.26 -17.82
CA MET A 182 14.09 -25.95 -19.12
C MET A 182 12.58 -26.09 -19.13
N GLN A 183 11.99 -26.80 -18.14
CA GLN A 183 10.55 -27.07 -18.07
C GLN A 183 9.81 -26.18 -17.04
N ILE A 184 10.55 -25.51 -16.14
CA ILE A 184 10.04 -24.52 -15.18
C ILE A 184 10.10 -23.12 -15.78
#